data_5a461754e0fafc5a3d824d9fb02d43c8
#
_entry.id   5a461754e0fafc5a3d824d9fb02d43c8
#
_cell.length_a   1.000
_cell.length_b   1.000
_cell.length_c   1.000
_cell.angle_alpha   90.00
_cell.angle_beta   90.00
_cell.angle_gamma   90.00
#
_symmetry.space_group_name_H-M   'P 1'
#
loop_
_entity.id
_entity.type
_entity.pdbx_description
1 polymer ?
#
loop_
_entity_poly.entity_id
_entity_poly.type
_entity_poly.pdbx_seq_one_letter_code
_entity_poly.pdbx_strand_id
1 'polypeptide(L)'
;MRLIVVFEDTPPMAAVRQRLEPAHLAYLREHVKEIVIAGGTRDVPGGPYVGGLWILDVPTRERALQLIEADPYYRAERRPYRLLVWGKALPDVPATL
;
A
#
# COMPACT_ATOMS: atom_id res chain seq x y z
N MET A 1 8.13 3.83 -13.39
CA MET A 1 7.81 5.01 -12.56
C MET A 1 7.66 4.59 -11.13
N ARG A 2 8.38 5.25 -10.24
CA ARG A 2 8.34 4.96 -8.80
C ARG A 2 7.31 5.85 -8.14
N LEU A 3 6.28 5.24 -7.57
CA LEU A 3 5.22 5.94 -6.84
C LEU A 3 5.10 5.38 -5.44
N ILE A 4 4.56 6.19 -4.52
CA ILE A 4 4.13 5.69 -3.22
C ILE A 4 2.64 5.98 -3.04
N VAL A 5 1.97 5.08 -2.31
CA VAL A 5 0.59 5.26 -1.88
C VAL A 5 0.59 5.31 -0.37
N VAL A 6 0.04 6.38 0.17
CA VAL A 6 -0.11 6.56 1.62
C VAL A 6 -1.59 6.50 1.93
N PHE A 7 -2.02 5.38 2.53
CA PHE A 7 -3.42 5.17 2.92
C PHE A 7 -3.63 5.65 4.34
N GLU A 8 -4.83 6.16 4.60
CA GLU A 8 -5.28 6.53 5.94
C GLU A 8 -6.44 5.61 6.33
N ASP A 9 -6.34 4.96 7.49
CA ASP A 9 -7.41 4.07 7.94
C ASP A 9 -8.62 4.88 8.41
N THR A 10 -9.79 4.34 8.12
CA THR A 10 -11.09 4.79 8.61
C THR A 10 -11.57 3.81 9.68
N PRO A 11 -12.56 4.17 10.51
CA PRO A 11 -13.04 3.28 11.58
C PRO A 11 -13.39 1.85 11.14
N PRO A 12 -13.99 1.61 9.95
CA PRO A 12 -14.30 0.23 9.53
C PRO A 12 -13.08 -0.62 9.20
N MET A 13 -11.88 -0.03 9.02
CA MET A 13 -10.71 -0.79 8.55
C MET A 13 -10.25 -1.89 9.51
N ALA A 14 -10.43 -1.74 10.81
CA ALA A 14 -10.06 -2.79 11.76
C ALA A 14 -10.78 -4.10 11.45
N ALA A 15 -12.09 -4.04 11.22
CA ALA A 15 -12.89 -5.22 10.86
C ALA A 15 -12.56 -5.73 9.46
N VAL A 16 -12.28 -4.84 8.51
CA VAL A 16 -11.87 -5.20 7.15
C VAL A 16 -10.56 -5.98 7.18
N ARG A 17 -9.57 -5.49 7.93
CA ARG A 17 -8.28 -6.18 8.07
C ARG A 17 -8.45 -7.57 8.66
N GLN A 18 -9.26 -7.70 9.70
CA GLN A 18 -9.49 -8.97 10.36
C GLN A 18 -10.15 -9.98 9.41
N ARG A 19 -11.11 -9.52 8.61
CA ARG A 19 -11.88 -10.40 7.72
C ARG A 19 -11.15 -10.73 6.42
N LEU A 20 -10.41 -9.77 5.84
CA LEU A 20 -9.91 -9.86 4.47
C LEU A 20 -8.37 -9.96 4.39
N GLU A 21 -7.66 -10.09 5.51
CA GLU A 21 -6.19 -10.15 5.46
C GLU A 21 -5.66 -11.24 4.52
N PRO A 22 -6.16 -12.49 4.55
CA PRO A 22 -5.63 -13.51 3.63
C PRO A 22 -5.80 -13.12 2.15
N ALA A 23 -6.94 -12.55 1.78
CA ALA A 23 -7.19 -12.14 0.40
C ALA A 23 -6.29 -10.96 0.00
N HIS A 24 -6.09 -10.00 0.92
CA HIS A 24 -5.22 -8.86 0.69
C HIS A 24 -3.76 -9.29 0.50
N LEU A 25 -3.25 -10.18 1.35
CA LEU A 25 -1.88 -10.67 1.25
C LEU A 25 -1.66 -11.48 -0.04
N ALA A 26 -2.65 -12.28 -0.45
CA ALA A 26 -2.59 -13.00 -1.72
C ALA A 26 -2.53 -12.04 -2.90
N TYR A 27 -3.31 -10.97 -2.85
CA TYR A 27 -3.31 -9.92 -3.87
C TYR A 27 -1.93 -9.25 -3.98
N LEU A 28 -1.34 -8.86 -2.85
CA LEU A 28 -0.01 -8.24 -2.84
C LEU A 28 1.05 -9.18 -3.40
N ARG A 29 0.99 -10.46 -3.05
CA ARG A 29 1.93 -11.47 -3.53
C ARG A 29 1.82 -11.67 -5.04
N GLU A 30 0.60 -11.68 -5.57
CA GLU A 30 0.36 -11.80 -7.00
C GLU A 30 0.93 -10.62 -7.79
N HIS A 31 0.97 -9.44 -7.19
CA HIS A 31 1.41 -8.20 -7.84
C HIS A 31 2.75 -7.69 -7.32
N VAL A 32 3.59 -8.56 -6.78
CA VAL A 32 4.84 -8.18 -6.12
C VAL A 32 5.84 -7.47 -7.04
N LYS A 33 5.74 -7.67 -8.35
CA LYS A 33 6.61 -6.97 -9.31
C LYS A 33 6.25 -5.50 -9.48
N GLU A 34 5.02 -5.14 -9.21
CA GLU A 34 4.52 -3.77 -9.30
C GLU A 34 4.33 -3.13 -7.92
N ILE A 35 3.79 -3.89 -6.96
CA ILE A 35 3.69 -3.47 -5.56
C ILE A 35 4.91 -4.06 -4.85
N VAL A 36 6.05 -3.38 -4.99
CA VAL A 36 7.34 -3.94 -4.57
C VAL A 36 7.49 -4.04 -3.06
N ILE A 37 6.91 -3.11 -2.32
CA ILE A 37 6.89 -3.11 -0.87
C ILE A 37 5.53 -2.61 -0.42
N ALA A 38 4.92 -3.27 0.55
CA ALA A 38 3.65 -2.86 1.10
C ALA A 38 3.57 -3.25 2.57
N GLY A 39 2.92 -2.42 3.37
CA GLY A 39 2.73 -2.72 4.79
C GLY A 39 1.80 -1.73 5.46
N GLY A 40 1.31 -2.12 6.62
CA GLY A 40 0.49 -1.24 7.45
C GLY A 40 1.35 -0.30 8.27
N THR A 41 0.81 0.88 8.56
CA THR A 41 1.47 1.89 9.40
C THR A 41 0.83 1.94 10.78
N ARG A 42 1.65 2.22 11.80
CA ARG A 42 1.24 2.32 13.20
C ARG A 42 1.98 3.50 13.83
N ASP A 43 1.37 4.10 14.85
CA ASP A 43 2.04 5.17 15.59
C ASP A 43 3.15 4.63 16.49
N VAL A 44 2.97 3.42 17.03
CA VAL A 44 3.95 2.76 17.92
C VAL A 44 4.03 1.27 17.58
N PRO A 45 5.16 0.61 17.88
CA PRO A 45 5.28 -0.83 17.67
C PRO A 45 4.17 -1.60 18.41
N GLY A 46 3.50 -2.53 17.70
CA GLY A 46 2.41 -3.32 18.27
C GLY A 46 1.11 -2.57 18.47
N GLY A 47 1.06 -1.28 18.15
CA GLY A 47 -0.17 -0.50 18.23
C GLY A 47 -1.16 -0.82 17.12
N PRO A 48 -2.36 -0.22 17.16
CA PRO A 48 -3.34 -0.40 16.10
C PRO A 48 -2.85 0.20 14.79
N TYR A 49 -3.31 -0.35 13.67
CA TYR A 49 -3.02 0.23 12.35
C TYR A 49 -3.72 1.58 12.20
N VAL A 50 -3.00 2.54 11.61
CA VAL A 50 -3.54 3.85 11.29
C VAL A 50 -3.57 4.11 9.79
N GLY A 51 -2.96 3.23 8.99
CA GLY A 51 -2.93 3.37 7.55
C GLY A 51 -2.11 2.29 6.88
N GLY A 52 -1.55 2.63 5.74
CA GLY A 52 -0.67 1.74 4.99
C GLY A 52 0.22 2.52 4.05
N LEU A 53 1.31 1.88 3.63
CA LEU A 53 2.23 2.45 2.66
C LEU A 53 2.55 1.39 1.61
N TRP A 54 2.40 1.75 0.35
CA TRP A 54 2.86 0.95 -0.78
C TRP A 54 3.96 1.70 -1.51
N ILE A 55 4.97 0.97 -1.95
CA ILE A 55 5.97 1.47 -2.90
C ILE A 55 5.74 0.72 -4.20
N LEU A 56 5.50 1.47 -5.27
CA LEU A 56 5.13 0.92 -6.58
C LEU A 56 6.22 1.14 -7.61
N ASP A 57 6.33 0.18 -8.52
CA ASP A 57 7.09 0.30 -9.75
C ASP A 57 6.15 -0.02 -10.90
N VAL A 58 5.61 1.00 -11.53
CA VAL A 58 4.55 0.89 -12.54
C VAL A 58 4.87 1.77 -13.74
N PRO A 59 4.36 1.43 -14.94
CA PRO A 59 4.62 2.25 -16.12
C PRO A 59 3.88 3.59 -16.11
N THR A 60 2.69 3.67 -15.48
CA THR A 60 1.86 4.86 -15.50
C THR A 60 1.13 5.04 -14.16
N ARG A 61 0.66 6.27 -13.93
CA ARG A 61 -0.20 6.57 -12.80
C ARG A 61 -1.52 5.80 -12.87
N GLU A 62 -2.06 5.63 -14.08
CA GLU A 62 -3.29 4.89 -14.29
C GLU A 62 -3.18 3.44 -13.84
N ARG A 63 -2.00 2.83 -14.07
CA ARG A 63 -1.76 1.47 -13.58
C ARG A 63 -1.76 1.41 -12.04
N ALA A 64 -1.17 2.42 -11.40
CA ALA A 64 -1.21 2.51 -9.94
C ALA A 64 -2.65 2.58 -9.42
N LEU A 65 -3.50 3.38 -10.06
CA LEU A 65 -4.91 3.49 -9.68
C LEU A 65 -5.64 2.16 -9.85
N GLN A 66 -5.36 1.42 -10.92
CA GLN A 66 -5.94 0.08 -11.12
C GLN A 66 -5.55 -0.87 -9.98
N LEU A 67 -4.29 -0.84 -9.56
CA LEU A 67 -3.80 -1.71 -8.47
C LEU A 67 -4.50 -1.36 -7.15
N ILE A 68 -4.68 -0.08 -6.86
CA ILE A 68 -5.39 0.35 -5.65
C ILE A 68 -6.84 -0.11 -5.70
N GLU A 69 -7.54 0.12 -6.83
CA GLU A 69 -8.95 -0.20 -6.98
C GLU A 69 -9.24 -1.70 -6.88
N ALA A 70 -8.29 -2.55 -7.25
CA ALA A 70 -8.46 -4.01 -7.22
C ALA A 70 -8.06 -4.65 -5.89
N ASP A 71 -7.43 -3.91 -4.98
CA ASP A 71 -7.05 -4.43 -3.67
C ASP A 71 -8.31 -4.80 -2.86
N PRO A 72 -8.38 -6.04 -2.31
CA PRO A 72 -9.52 -6.46 -1.49
C PRO A 72 -9.84 -5.52 -0.33
N TYR A 73 -8.83 -4.93 0.31
CA TYR A 73 -9.06 -3.95 1.37
C TYR A 73 -9.77 -2.72 0.84
N TYR A 74 -9.26 -2.15 -0.26
CA TYR A 74 -9.81 -0.92 -0.82
C TYR A 74 -11.23 -1.14 -1.37
N ARG A 75 -11.49 -2.31 -1.95
CA ARG A 75 -12.83 -2.65 -2.46
C ARG A 75 -13.85 -2.75 -1.34
N ALA A 76 -13.44 -3.23 -0.16
CA ALA A 76 -14.32 -3.34 1.01
C ALA A 76 -14.51 -1.99 1.71
N GLU A 77 -13.46 -1.17 1.77
CA GLU A 77 -13.50 0.15 2.39
C GLU A 77 -12.63 1.10 1.58
N ARG A 78 -13.27 2.05 0.91
CA ARG A 78 -12.60 3.04 0.06
C ARG A 78 -11.96 4.14 0.92
N ARG A 79 -10.96 3.75 1.70
CA ARG A 79 -10.24 4.67 2.58
C ARG A 79 -9.46 5.71 1.78
N PRO A 80 -9.26 6.92 2.32
CA PRO A 80 -8.51 7.95 1.63
C PRO A 80 -7.04 7.54 1.45
N TYR A 81 -6.45 8.03 0.37
CA TYR A 81 -5.02 7.82 0.10
C TYR A 81 -4.43 9.00 -0.65
N ARG A 82 -3.13 9.10 -0.60
CA ARG A 82 -2.33 10.00 -1.43
C ARG A 82 -1.46 9.16 -2.34
N LEU A 83 -1.40 9.53 -3.62
CA LEU A 83 -0.56 8.88 -4.61
C LEU A 83 0.49 9.88 -5.07
N LEU A 84 1.76 9.62 -4.75
CA LEU A 84 2.85 10.57 -4.93
C LEU A 84 3.97 9.94 -5.75
N VAL A 85 4.61 10.75 -6.59
CA VAL A 85 5.87 10.37 -7.23
C VAL A 85 6.97 10.46 -6.17
N TRP A 86 7.85 9.46 -6.14
CA TRP A 86 8.91 9.41 -5.13
C TRP A 86 10.20 8.89 -5.73
N GLY A 87 11.33 9.38 -5.21
CA GLY A 87 12.64 8.92 -5.58
C GLY A 87 13.60 9.05 -4.40
N LYS A 88 14.72 8.32 -4.47
CA LYS A 88 15.75 8.37 -3.44
C LYS A 88 16.48 9.72 -3.49
N ALA A 89 16.77 10.30 -2.34
CA ALA A 89 17.61 11.48 -2.24
C ALA A 89 19.06 11.17 -2.65
N LEU A 90 19.53 9.95 -2.32
CA LEU A 90 20.86 9.46 -2.68
C LEU A 90 20.71 8.28 -3.64
N PRO A 91 20.61 8.51 -4.96
CA PRO A 91 20.32 7.44 -5.91
C PRO A 91 21.43 6.40 -6.03
N ASP A 92 22.67 6.75 -5.68
CA ASP A 92 23.83 5.86 -5.72
C ASP A 92 23.96 4.97 -4.49
N VAL A 93 23.15 5.21 -3.45
CA VAL A 93 23.19 4.41 -2.22
C VAL A 93 22.09 3.35 -2.27
N PRO A 94 22.42 2.04 -2.31
CA PRO A 94 21.41 0.99 -2.30
C PRO A 94 20.68 0.97 -0.96
N ALA A 95 19.39 0.59 -1.01
CA ALA A 95 18.57 0.43 0.18
C ALA A 95 17.96 -0.97 0.17
N THR A 96 18.02 -1.64 1.32
CA THR A 96 17.38 -2.94 1.54
C THR A 96 16.44 -2.80 2.74
N LEU A 97 15.23 -3.27 2.57
CA LEU A 97 14.22 -3.25 3.64
C LEU A 97 13.92 -4.65 4.16
#